data_8df2a862e1411eda60c79305acdb54a5
#
_entry.id   8df2a862e1411eda60c79305acdb54a5
#
_cell.length_a   1.000
_cell.length_b   1.000
_cell.length_c   1.000
_cell.angle_alpha   90.00
_cell.angle_beta   90.00
_cell.angle_gamma   90.00
#
_symmetry.space_group_name_H-M   'P 1'
#
loop_
_entity.id
_entity.type
_entity.pdbx_description
1 polymer ?
#
loop_
_entity_poly.entity_id
_entity_poly.type
_entity_poly.pdbx_seq_one_letter_code
_entity_poly.pdbx_strand_id
1 'polypeptide(L)'
;MKKILLLLAILLSLFSCEKKENNISSSSIEKPIQTEETSEEQIKKMVNVWNEASSNADFDTLEKILGDKIEYYQSSVTKAYYISDQKKFFANNPVFGQKIKGDITVTQISNKQAKAEFVKEVTTKKGTKDYPSYLVFENVNGEWKLILESDLISDKNVENKQKRASENPNKSTYKYDEPVTIVGTFGIKEFETETGIQKPYVLKLSSPITVVANGGDEFNETETNQRTIQMAPSEEHINYLKSRNAYGKRIQITDSFFHSHTGHHFTPVLISVSEVKVLN
;
A
#
# COMPACT_ATOMS: atom_id res chain seq x y z
N MET A 1 33.02 48.73 12.14
CA MET A 1 33.62 49.85 11.35
C MET A 1 33.55 49.47 9.88
N LYS A 2 33.16 50.47 9.12
CA LYS A 2 33.11 50.64 7.66
C LYS A 2 31.94 50.01 6.91
N LYS A 3 30.94 50.89 6.72
CA LYS A 3 29.93 50.96 5.66
C LYS A 3 30.62 51.21 4.32
N ILE A 4 30.13 50.60 3.24
CA ILE A 4 30.25 51.19 1.90
C ILE A 4 28.89 51.04 1.21
N LEU A 5 28.36 52.16 0.90
CA LEU A 5 27.14 52.50 0.13
C LEU A 5 27.65 52.89 -1.28
N LEU A 6 27.00 52.45 -2.34
CA LEU A 6 27.03 53.08 -3.68
C LEU A 6 25.77 52.65 -4.46
N LEU A 7 24.75 53.45 -4.58
CA LEU A 7 24.36 54.47 -5.57
C LEU A 7 24.28 53.92 -7.02
N LEU A 8 23.04 53.64 -7.50
CA LEU A 8 22.15 54.42 -8.35
C LEU A 8 22.76 54.90 -9.68
N ALA A 9 22.25 54.39 -10.81
CA ALA A 9 22.14 55.15 -12.03
C ALA A 9 20.96 54.65 -12.89
N ILE A 10 19.95 55.49 -12.95
CA ILE A 10 18.82 55.46 -13.87
C ILE A 10 19.30 56.04 -15.19
N LEU A 11 19.06 55.40 -16.32
CA LEU A 11 19.10 56.03 -17.63
C LEU A 11 17.79 55.72 -18.39
N LEU A 12 16.90 56.69 -18.37
CA LEU A 12 15.83 56.87 -19.34
C LEU A 12 16.44 57.35 -20.64
N SER A 13 16.12 56.70 -21.75
CA SER A 13 16.21 57.28 -23.07
C SER A 13 14.94 57.02 -23.85
N LEU A 14 14.18 58.11 -23.95
CA LEU A 14 13.09 58.27 -24.92
C LEU A 14 13.67 58.46 -26.31
N PHE A 15 13.21 57.69 -27.27
CA PHE A 15 13.29 58.09 -28.68
C PHE A 15 12.03 57.69 -29.43
N SER A 16 11.45 58.67 -29.88
CA SER A 16 10.56 59.17 -30.94
C SER A 16 10.22 58.22 -32.08
N CYS A 17 8.97 58.36 -32.44
CA CYS A 17 8.23 57.83 -33.56
C CYS A 17 8.79 58.20 -34.92
N GLU A 18 8.88 57.29 -35.85
CA GLU A 18 8.78 57.59 -37.29
C GLU A 18 8.12 56.45 -38.05
N LYS A 19 6.98 56.80 -38.74
CA LYS A 19 6.24 55.95 -39.68
C LYS A 19 7.02 55.74 -40.95
N LYS A 20 7.16 54.47 -41.35
CA LYS A 20 7.34 54.13 -42.77
C LYS A 20 6.62 52.81 -43.06
N GLU A 21 5.58 52.89 -43.87
CA GLU A 21 4.96 51.74 -44.54
C GLU A 21 5.95 51.14 -45.51
N ASN A 22 6.13 49.80 -45.44
CA ASN A 22 6.45 48.98 -46.62
C ASN A 22 6.04 47.53 -46.36
N ASN A 23 5.17 47.03 -47.17
CA ASN A 23 4.76 45.66 -47.35
C ASN A 23 5.96 44.76 -47.58
N ILE A 24 6.14 43.76 -46.67
CA ILE A 24 6.86 42.49 -47.02
C ILE A 24 6.20 41.39 -46.22
N SER A 25 5.75 40.37 -46.96
CA SER A 25 5.27 39.07 -46.54
C SER A 25 5.94 38.53 -45.26
N SER A 26 5.21 38.44 -44.18
CA SER A 26 5.63 37.73 -42.98
C SER A 26 5.28 36.27 -43.11
N SER A 27 6.27 35.44 -43.41
CA SER A 27 6.20 34.02 -43.04
C SER A 27 6.21 33.94 -41.51
N SER A 28 5.05 33.76 -40.93
CA SER A 28 4.92 33.44 -39.51
C SER A 28 5.51 32.05 -39.29
N ILE A 29 6.72 32.02 -38.74
CA ILE A 29 7.25 30.80 -38.10
C ILE A 29 6.37 30.59 -36.86
N GLU A 30 5.36 29.75 -36.97
CA GLU A 30 4.63 29.25 -35.85
C GLU A 30 5.65 28.46 -34.97
N LYS A 31 5.99 29.02 -33.84
CA LYS A 31 6.63 28.24 -32.76
C LYS A 31 5.69 27.05 -32.45
N PRO A 32 6.16 25.82 -32.38
CA PRO A 32 5.33 24.71 -31.93
C PRO A 32 4.81 25.08 -30.51
N ILE A 33 3.51 25.17 -30.40
CA ILE A 33 2.81 25.26 -29.11
C ILE A 33 3.15 23.97 -28.39
N GLN A 34 4.05 24.00 -27.42
CA GLN A 34 4.19 22.91 -26.47
C GLN A 34 2.91 22.88 -25.65
N THR A 35 1.99 22.02 -26.02
CA THR A 35 0.80 21.72 -25.22
C THR A 35 1.34 21.06 -23.93
N GLU A 36 1.22 21.71 -22.79
CA GLU A 36 1.53 21.10 -21.50
C GLU A 36 0.62 19.86 -21.36
N GLU A 37 1.25 18.71 -21.09
CA GLU A 37 0.57 17.45 -20.88
C GLU A 37 -0.38 17.57 -19.67
N THR A 38 -1.65 17.26 -19.86
CA THR A 38 -2.66 17.36 -18.78
C THR A 38 -2.36 16.33 -17.67
N SER A 39 -2.82 16.59 -16.46
CA SER A 39 -2.69 15.64 -15.35
C SER A 39 -3.32 14.28 -15.69
N GLU A 40 -4.41 14.27 -16.45
CA GLU A 40 -5.07 13.03 -16.90
C GLU A 40 -4.17 12.21 -17.84
N GLU A 41 -3.54 12.85 -18.81
CA GLU A 41 -2.60 12.19 -19.73
C GLU A 41 -1.39 11.65 -18.99
N GLN A 42 -0.84 12.39 -18.03
CA GLN A 42 0.26 11.94 -17.18
C GLN A 42 -0.13 10.70 -16.38
N ILE A 43 -1.32 10.67 -15.78
CA ILE A 43 -1.80 9.51 -15.02
C ILE A 43 -2.00 8.30 -15.94
N LYS A 44 -2.62 8.45 -17.10
CA LYS A 44 -2.77 7.35 -18.08
C LYS A 44 -1.42 6.77 -18.50
N LYS A 45 -0.42 7.63 -18.69
CA LYS A 45 0.95 7.22 -18.99
C LYS A 45 1.58 6.45 -17.82
N MET A 46 1.38 6.91 -16.57
CA MET A 46 1.87 6.21 -15.37
C MET A 46 1.23 4.83 -15.22
N VAL A 47 -0.07 4.67 -15.52
CA VAL A 47 -0.75 3.37 -15.51
C VAL A 47 -0.12 2.41 -16.53
N ASN A 48 0.21 2.89 -17.73
CA ASN A 48 0.88 2.07 -18.74
C ASN A 48 2.30 1.68 -18.30
N VAL A 49 3.07 2.61 -17.74
CA VAL A 49 4.42 2.33 -17.18
C VAL A 49 4.33 1.26 -16.09
N TRP A 50 3.38 1.39 -15.15
CA TRP A 50 3.15 0.38 -14.12
C TRP A 50 2.78 -0.98 -14.73
N ASN A 51 1.88 -1.01 -15.73
CA ASN A 51 1.44 -2.24 -16.38
C ASN A 51 2.58 -2.96 -17.10
N GLU A 52 3.40 -2.22 -17.85
CA GLU A 52 4.57 -2.77 -18.54
C GLU A 52 5.62 -3.28 -17.56
N ALA A 53 5.94 -2.49 -16.54
CA ALA A 53 6.90 -2.89 -15.51
C ALA A 53 6.44 -4.14 -14.75
N SER A 54 5.15 -4.20 -14.39
CA SER A 54 4.57 -5.38 -13.75
C SER A 54 4.53 -6.59 -14.69
N SER A 55 4.24 -6.42 -15.98
CA SER A 55 4.21 -7.55 -16.94
C SER A 55 5.59 -8.15 -17.19
N ASN A 56 6.63 -7.33 -17.15
CA ASN A 56 8.00 -7.70 -17.49
C ASN A 56 8.88 -7.97 -16.26
N ALA A 57 8.33 -7.96 -15.04
CA ALA A 57 9.08 -8.05 -13.80
C ALA A 57 10.21 -7.00 -13.68
N ASP A 58 9.96 -5.80 -14.23
CA ASP A 58 10.89 -4.67 -14.13
C ASP A 58 10.73 -3.97 -12.77
N PHE A 59 11.40 -4.55 -11.77
CA PHE A 59 11.32 -4.07 -10.39
C PHE A 59 12.00 -2.72 -10.20
N ASP A 60 12.97 -2.36 -11.02
CA ASP A 60 13.67 -1.07 -10.95
C ASP A 60 12.73 0.07 -11.39
N THR A 61 11.92 -0.15 -12.41
CA THR A 61 10.89 0.80 -12.83
C THR A 61 9.77 0.87 -11.81
N LEU A 62 9.30 -0.26 -11.27
CA LEU A 62 8.30 -0.28 -10.21
C LEU A 62 8.80 0.52 -8.99
N GLU A 63 10.03 0.30 -8.53
CA GLU A 63 10.60 1.01 -7.38
C GLU A 63 10.62 2.54 -7.55
N LYS A 64 10.88 3.02 -8.78
CA LYS A 64 10.91 4.46 -9.09
C LYS A 64 9.54 5.11 -9.06
N ILE A 65 8.50 4.41 -9.51
CA ILE A 65 7.13 4.96 -9.60
C ILE A 65 6.35 4.85 -8.30
N LEU A 66 6.77 3.99 -7.35
CA LEU A 66 6.09 3.80 -6.08
C LEU A 66 6.35 4.95 -5.10
N GLY A 67 5.33 5.29 -4.30
CA GLY A 67 5.49 6.08 -3.08
C GLY A 67 6.20 5.29 -1.98
N ASP A 68 6.60 5.94 -0.90
CA ASP A 68 7.30 5.28 0.22
C ASP A 68 6.39 4.30 0.98
N LYS A 69 5.10 4.62 1.06
CA LYS A 69 4.03 3.77 1.58
C LYS A 69 3.00 3.54 0.48
N ILE A 70 2.54 2.32 0.36
CA ILE A 70 1.56 1.91 -0.64
C ILE A 70 0.44 1.15 0.07
N GLU A 71 -0.79 1.50 -0.22
CA GLU A 71 -1.93 0.64 0.09
C GLU A 71 -2.03 -0.44 -0.99
N TYR A 72 -1.66 -1.67 -0.63
CA TYR A 72 -1.57 -2.81 -1.53
C TYR A 72 -2.62 -3.84 -1.13
N TYR A 73 -3.69 -3.93 -1.93
CA TYR A 73 -4.84 -4.81 -1.66
C TYR A 73 -5.36 -4.69 -0.21
N GLN A 74 -5.66 -3.45 0.21
CA GLN A 74 -6.15 -3.08 1.55
C GLN A 74 -5.14 -3.29 2.70
N SER A 75 -3.86 -3.45 2.39
CA SER A 75 -2.78 -3.54 3.38
C SER A 75 -1.79 -2.40 3.18
N SER A 76 -1.51 -1.64 4.23
CA SER A 76 -0.49 -0.59 4.17
C SER A 76 0.90 -1.23 4.26
N VAL A 77 1.68 -1.10 3.20
CA VAL A 77 3.01 -1.70 3.09
C VAL A 77 4.07 -0.68 2.70
N THR A 78 5.33 -0.98 3.01
CA THR A 78 6.47 -0.20 2.52
C THR A 78 6.78 -0.55 1.06
N LYS A 79 7.42 0.36 0.33
CA LYS A 79 7.96 0.11 -1.01
C LYS A 79 8.81 -1.17 -1.07
N ALA A 80 9.70 -1.36 -0.09
CA ALA A 80 10.57 -2.54 -0.03
C ALA A 80 9.78 -3.84 0.12
N TYR A 81 8.71 -3.84 0.92
CA TYR A 81 7.82 -4.99 1.04
C TYR A 81 7.12 -5.28 -0.28
N TYR A 82 6.51 -4.26 -0.93
CA TYR A 82 5.85 -4.42 -2.22
C TYR A 82 6.78 -5.07 -3.25
N ILE A 83 7.99 -4.55 -3.42
CA ILE A 83 8.98 -5.10 -4.37
C ILE A 83 9.38 -6.55 -4.00
N SER A 84 9.57 -6.84 -2.71
CA SER A 84 9.88 -8.20 -2.26
C SER A 84 8.74 -9.18 -2.57
N ASP A 85 7.49 -8.76 -2.36
CA ASP A 85 6.30 -9.57 -2.65
C ASP A 85 6.15 -9.81 -4.15
N GLN A 86 6.33 -8.79 -4.98
CA GLN A 86 6.33 -8.93 -6.44
C GLN A 86 7.40 -9.91 -6.91
N LYS A 87 8.63 -9.84 -6.40
CA LYS A 87 9.70 -10.80 -6.74
C LYS A 87 9.32 -12.24 -6.40
N LYS A 88 8.72 -12.47 -5.23
CA LYS A 88 8.22 -13.79 -4.83
C LYS A 88 7.08 -14.25 -5.74
N PHE A 89 6.15 -13.37 -6.05
CA PHE A 89 5.03 -13.66 -6.94
C PHE A 89 5.51 -14.13 -8.32
N PHE A 90 6.44 -13.42 -8.94
CA PHE A 90 6.98 -13.77 -10.26
C PHE A 90 7.78 -15.09 -10.21
N ALA A 91 8.57 -15.33 -9.17
CA ALA A 91 9.29 -16.59 -8.99
C ALA A 91 8.33 -17.79 -8.97
N ASN A 92 7.14 -17.62 -8.38
CA ASN A 92 6.13 -18.67 -8.27
C ASN A 92 5.16 -18.73 -9.46
N ASN A 93 5.14 -17.72 -10.33
CA ASN A 93 4.22 -17.61 -11.46
C ASN A 93 4.97 -17.30 -12.78
N PRO A 94 5.79 -18.23 -13.29
CA PRO A 94 6.62 -17.97 -14.48
C PRO A 94 5.81 -17.75 -15.79
N VAL A 95 4.51 -18.06 -15.78
CA VAL A 95 3.57 -17.83 -16.92
C VAL A 95 2.65 -16.66 -16.61
N PHE A 96 3.14 -15.69 -15.85
CA PHE A 96 2.36 -14.49 -15.58
C PHE A 96 2.49 -13.49 -16.73
N GLY A 97 1.37 -12.88 -17.10
CA GLY A 97 1.29 -11.72 -17.97
C GLY A 97 0.07 -10.89 -17.64
N GLN A 98 0.16 -9.60 -17.76
CA GLN A 98 -0.99 -8.71 -17.63
C GLN A 98 -1.01 -7.66 -18.73
N LYS A 99 -2.20 -7.19 -19.08
CA LYS A 99 -2.41 -6.06 -19.98
C LYS A 99 -3.66 -5.29 -19.60
N ILE A 100 -3.68 -4.01 -19.95
CA ILE A 100 -4.86 -3.17 -19.81
C ILE A 100 -5.80 -3.47 -20.97
N LYS A 101 -7.09 -3.63 -20.66
CA LYS A 101 -8.16 -3.90 -21.62
C LYS A 101 -9.16 -2.74 -21.60
N GLY A 102 -9.35 -2.14 -22.78
CA GLY A 102 -10.23 -0.96 -22.92
C GLY A 102 -9.59 0.34 -22.43
N ASP A 103 -10.43 1.28 -22.05
CA ASP A 103 -10.03 2.63 -21.67
C ASP A 103 -9.61 2.74 -20.20
N ILE A 104 -8.73 3.71 -19.93
CA ILE A 104 -8.36 4.12 -18.56
C ILE A 104 -9.20 5.36 -18.24
N THR A 105 -10.04 5.27 -17.21
CA THR A 105 -10.80 6.40 -16.69
C THR A 105 -10.02 7.03 -15.53
N VAL A 106 -9.75 8.34 -15.63
CA VAL A 106 -9.05 9.08 -14.57
C VAL A 106 -10.02 10.02 -13.86
N THR A 107 -10.04 9.95 -12.54
CA THR A 107 -10.80 10.83 -11.66
C THR A 107 -9.87 11.57 -10.71
N GLN A 108 -9.91 12.89 -10.73
CA GLN A 108 -9.16 13.71 -9.78
C GLN A 108 -9.81 13.63 -8.41
N ILE A 109 -9.06 13.19 -7.39
CA ILE A 109 -9.53 13.11 -5.99
C ILE A 109 -9.28 14.44 -5.27
N SER A 110 -8.11 15.04 -5.51
CA SER A 110 -7.70 16.33 -4.95
C SER A 110 -6.68 17.02 -5.86
N ASN A 111 -6.19 18.17 -5.49
CA ASN A 111 -5.12 18.86 -6.24
C ASN A 111 -3.83 18.04 -6.38
N LYS A 112 -3.67 17.03 -5.53
CA LYS A 112 -2.45 16.19 -5.46
C LYS A 112 -2.70 14.71 -5.68
N GLN A 113 -3.94 14.27 -5.81
CA GLN A 113 -4.25 12.85 -5.94
C GLN A 113 -5.24 12.58 -7.06
N ALA A 114 -4.97 11.55 -7.84
CA ALA A 114 -5.83 11.08 -8.92
C ALA A 114 -5.98 9.56 -8.86
N LYS A 115 -7.18 9.06 -9.17
CA LYS A 115 -7.52 7.65 -9.29
C LYS A 115 -7.64 7.30 -10.76
N ALA A 116 -7.01 6.20 -11.16
CA ALA A 116 -7.19 5.59 -12.48
C ALA A 116 -7.94 4.26 -12.34
N GLU A 117 -9.01 4.06 -13.08
CA GLU A 117 -9.82 2.84 -13.12
C GLU A 117 -9.74 2.22 -14.50
N PHE A 118 -9.55 0.91 -14.57
CA PHE A 118 -9.40 0.15 -15.80
C PHE A 118 -9.68 -1.33 -15.59
N VAL A 119 -9.76 -2.09 -16.67
CA VAL A 119 -9.79 -3.55 -16.60
C VAL A 119 -8.39 -4.09 -16.85
N LYS A 120 -7.87 -4.87 -15.90
CA LYS A 120 -6.62 -5.62 -16.03
C LYS A 120 -6.94 -7.05 -16.44
N GLU A 121 -6.52 -7.46 -17.65
CA GLU A 121 -6.55 -8.85 -18.06
C GLU A 121 -5.26 -9.54 -17.60
N VAL A 122 -5.39 -10.59 -16.80
CA VAL A 122 -4.26 -11.35 -16.24
C VAL A 122 -4.27 -12.76 -16.78
N THR A 123 -3.14 -13.19 -17.34
CA THR A 123 -2.88 -14.56 -17.81
C THR A 123 -1.92 -15.26 -16.86
N THR A 124 -2.28 -16.48 -16.44
CA THR A 124 -1.46 -17.38 -15.63
C THR A 124 -1.55 -18.79 -16.19
N LYS A 125 -0.82 -19.74 -15.62
CA LYS A 125 -0.98 -21.18 -15.93
C LYS A 125 -2.41 -21.72 -15.78
N LYS A 126 -3.28 -21.00 -15.04
CA LYS A 126 -4.70 -21.37 -14.83
C LYS A 126 -5.63 -20.78 -15.87
N GLY A 127 -5.12 -20.01 -16.82
CA GLY A 127 -5.89 -19.31 -17.86
C GLY A 127 -5.89 -17.79 -17.68
N THR A 128 -6.76 -17.14 -18.43
CA THR A 128 -6.88 -15.68 -18.48
C THR A 128 -8.14 -15.22 -17.76
N LYS A 129 -8.04 -14.12 -17.00
CA LYS A 129 -9.14 -13.54 -16.24
C LYS A 129 -9.05 -12.02 -16.20
N ASP A 130 -10.21 -11.36 -16.28
CA ASP A 130 -10.36 -9.91 -16.16
C ASP A 130 -10.54 -9.50 -14.69
N TYR A 131 -9.85 -8.43 -14.31
CA TYR A 131 -9.91 -7.80 -12.99
C TYR A 131 -10.21 -6.32 -13.15
N PRO A 132 -11.42 -5.83 -12.79
CA PRO A 132 -11.68 -4.41 -12.66
C PRO A 132 -10.78 -3.84 -11.56
N SER A 133 -9.78 -3.07 -11.97
CA SER A 133 -8.67 -2.63 -11.12
C SER A 133 -8.61 -1.12 -11.02
N TYR A 134 -7.94 -0.63 -10.00
CA TYR A 134 -7.68 0.78 -9.86
C TYR A 134 -6.33 1.05 -9.19
N LEU A 135 -5.75 2.18 -9.57
CA LEU A 135 -4.54 2.74 -8.99
C LEU A 135 -4.82 4.15 -8.49
N VAL A 136 -4.20 4.55 -7.39
CA VAL A 136 -4.20 5.94 -6.94
C VAL A 136 -2.77 6.47 -6.96
N PHE A 137 -2.62 7.65 -7.53
CA PHE A 137 -1.36 8.36 -7.62
C PHE A 137 -1.42 9.63 -6.79
N GLU A 138 -0.29 10.00 -6.19
CA GLU A 138 -0.09 11.24 -5.49
C GLU A 138 1.02 12.06 -6.16
N ASN A 139 0.78 13.35 -6.36
CA ASN A 139 1.78 14.28 -6.87
C ASN A 139 2.68 14.74 -5.72
N VAL A 140 3.92 14.29 -5.75
CA VAL A 140 4.97 14.63 -4.77
C VAL A 140 6.00 15.49 -5.49
N ASN A 141 6.01 16.79 -5.21
CA ASN A 141 6.96 17.76 -5.78
C ASN A 141 6.97 17.79 -7.34
N GLY A 142 5.82 17.61 -7.96
CA GLY A 142 5.68 17.61 -9.43
C GLY A 142 5.77 16.22 -10.07
N GLU A 143 6.09 15.18 -9.32
CA GLU A 143 6.15 13.81 -9.80
C GLU A 143 4.97 12.97 -9.26
N TRP A 144 4.30 12.24 -10.13
CA TRP A 144 3.25 11.30 -9.72
C TRP A 144 3.86 10.00 -9.20
N LYS A 145 3.44 9.59 -7.99
CA LYS A 145 3.86 8.34 -7.34
C LYS A 145 2.64 7.47 -7.08
N LEU A 146 2.77 6.17 -7.36
CA LEU A 146 1.74 5.18 -7.06
C LEU A 146 1.69 4.94 -5.54
N ILE A 147 0.52 5.21 -4.94
CA ILE A 147 0.28 5.08 -3.49
C ILE A 147 -0.80 4.06 -3.15
N LEU A 148 -1.56 3.58 -4.13
CA LEU A 148 -2.53 2.51 -3.92
C LEU A 148 -2.68 1.65 -5.18
N GLU A 149 -2.68 0.33 -4.99
CA GLU A 149 -3.03 -0.69 -6.00
C GLU A 149 -4.07 -1.65 -5.42
N SER A 150 -5.20 -1.81 -6.12
CA SER A 150 -6.20 -2.85 -5.80
C SER A 150 -7.06 -3.23 -7.00
N ASP A 151 -7.93 -4.23 -6.80
CA ASP A 151 -9.00 -4.59 -7.71
C ASP A 151 -10.31 -4.89 -6.96
N LEU A 152 -11.44 -4.65 -7.62
CA LEU A 152 -12.77 -4.79 -7.02
C LEU A 152 -13.14 -6.22 -6.63
N ILE A 153 -12.50 -7.24 -7.22
CA ILE A 153 -12.72 -8.64 -6.88
C ILE A 153 -12.04 -8.96 -5.55
N SER A 154 -10.78 -8.53 -5.42
CA SER A 154 -10.01 -8.69 -4.19
C SER A 154 -10.64 -7.91 -3.04
N ASP A 155 -11.08 -6.66 -3.28
CA ASP A 155 -11.76 -5.85 -2.28
C ASP A 155 -13.03 -6.53 -1.75
N LYS A 156 -13.91 -7.00 -2.66
CA LYS A 156 -15.10 -7.75 -2.26
C LYS A 156 -14.78 -9.04 -1.50
N ASN A 157 -13.69 -9.71 -1.86
CA ASN A 157 -13.28 -10.92 -1.15
C ASN A 157 -12.84 -10.60 0.29
N VAL A 158 -12.09 -9.50 0.48
CA VAL A 158 -11.69 -9.03 1.82
C VAL A 158 -12.93 -8.62 2.63
N GLU A 159 -13.83 -7.78 2.08
CA GLU A 159 -15.08 -7.39 2.71
C GLU A 159 -15.94 -8.59 3.12
N ASN A 160 -16.10 -9.56 2.22
CA ASN A 160 -16.90 -10.78 2.51
C ASN A 160 -16.23 -11.62 3.61
N LYS A 161 -14.90 -11.71 3.64
CA LYS A 161 -14.18 -12.42 4.70
C LYS A 161 -14.31 -11.72 6.04
N GLN A 162 -14.19 -10.39 6.07
CA GLN A 162 -14.40 -9.58 7.28
C GLN A 162 -15.85 -9.72 7.78
N LYS A 163 -16.84 -9.67 6.89
CA LYS A 163 -18.24 -9.86 7.23
C LYS A 163 -18.50 -11.26 7.83
N ARG A 164 -18.00 -12.33 7.20
CA ARG A 164 -18.13 -13.70 7.74
C ARG A 164 -17.43 -13.86 9.09
N ALA A 165 -16.28 -13.23 9.29
CA ALA A 165 -15.57 -13.25 10.56
C ALA A 165 -16.35 -12.49 11.65
N SER A 166 -17.04 -11.39 11.30
CA SER A 166 -17.88 -10.64 12.24
C SER A 166 -19.21 -11.35 12.56
N GLU A 167 -19.75 -12.15 11.62
CA GLU A 167 -21.00 -12.88 11.78
C GLU A 167 -20.86 -14.15 12.66
N ASN A 168 -19.64 -14.63 12.90
CA ASN A 168 -19.41 -15.81 13.74
C ASN A 168 -18.40 -15.55 14.87
N PRO A 169 -18.79 -14.76 15.89
CA PRO A 169 -17.92 -14.42 17.03
C PRO A 169 -17.56 -15.63 17.92
N ASN A 170 -18.20 -16.77 17.71
CA ASN A 170 -17.98 -18.02 18.46
C ASN A 170 -17.17 -19.06 17.67
N LYS A 171 -16.56 -18.70 16.54
CA LYS A 171 -15.67 -19.62 15.82
C LYS A 171 -14.51 -19.98 16.73
N SER A 172 -14.38 -21.26 17.05
CA SER A 172 -13.31 -21.78 17.92
C SER A 172 -12.15 -22.40 17.14
N THR A 173 -12.31 -22.57 15.81
CA THR A 173 -11.29 -23.22 14.96
C THR A 173 -10.97 -22.33 13.77
N TYR A 174 -9.68 -22.07 13.57
CA TYR A 174 -9.10 -21.24 12.51
C TYR A 174 -8.03 -22.05 11.75
N LYS A 175 -7.52 -21.50 10.65
CA LYS A 175 -6.33 -22.01 9.96
C LYS A 175 -5.28 -20.93 9.85
N TYR A 176 -4.01 -21.35 9.77
CA TYR A 176 -2.91 -20.44 9.45
C TYR A 176 -3.09 -19.83 8.06
N ASP A 177 -2.57 -18.62 7.88
CA ASP A 177 -2.57 -17.86 6.63
C ASP A 177 -3.94 -17.58 6.02
N GLU A 178 -5.04 -17.90 6.75
CA GLU A 178 -6.37 -17.48 6.39
C GLU A 178 -6.73 -16.17 7.10
N PRO A 179 -7.36 -15.22 6.40
CA PRO A 179 -7.82 -13.99 7.03
C PRO A 179 -8.77 -14.25 8.19
N VAL A 180 -8.49 -13.57 9.29
CA VAL A 180 -9.26 -13.67 10.53
C VAL A 180 -9.54 -12.27 11.07
N THR A 181 -10.73 -12.11 11.65
CA THR A 181 -11.02 -11.02 12.57
C THR A 181 -11.26 -11.62 13.94
N ILE A 182 -10.48 -11.23 14.91
CA ILE A 182 -10.55 -11.78 16.29
C ILE A 182 -10.59 -10.67 17.32
N VAL A 183 -11.31 -10.91 18.39
CA VAL A 183 -11.47 -9.98 19.51
C VAL A 183 -10.85 -10.58 20.76
N GLY A 184 -10.09 -9.77 21.48
CA GLY A 184 -9.52 -10.14 22.76
C GLY A 184 -9.12 -8.92 23.58
N THR A 185 -8.51 -9.15 24.72
CA THR A 185 -7.99 -8.09 25.59
C THR A 185 -6.52 -7.84 25.26
N PHE A 186 -6.19 -6.60 24.91
CA PHE A 186 -4.82 -6.18 24.65
C PHE A 186 -3.99 -6.16 25.93
N GLY A 187 -2.78 -6.68 25.86
CA GLY A 187 -1.89 -6.72 27.00
C GLY A 187 -0.44 -6.94 26.63
N ILE A 188 0.38 -7.03 27.66
CA ILE A 188 1.77 -7.49 27.61
C ILE A 188 1.86 -8.74 28.50
N LYS A 189 2.65 -9.70 28.10
CA LYS A 189 2.95 -10.88 28.88
C LYS A 189 4.46 -11.04 29.03
N GLU A 190 4.94 -11.35 30.22
CA GLU A 190 6.35 -11.62 30.48
C GLU A 190 6.66 -13.09 30.19
N PHE A 191 7.80 -13.31 29.53
CA PHE A 191 8.37 -14.62 29.27
C PHE A 191 9.84 -14.60 29.67
N GLU A 192 10.23 -15.57 30.49
CA GLU A 192 11.62 -15.80 30.85
C GLU A 192 12.34 -16.53 29.72
N THR A 193 13.51 -16.02 29.33
CA THR A 193 14.36 -16.60 28.31
C THR A 193 15.81 -16.64 28.81
N GLU A 194 16.67 -17.35 28.14
CA GLU A 194 18.11 -17.38 28.47
C GLU A 194 18.77 -15.97 28.42
N THR A 195 18.22 -15.08 27.62
CA THR A 195 18.70 -13.69 27.44
C THR A 195 17.99 -12.68 28.36
N GLY A 196 17.10 -13.12 29.25
CA GLY A 196 16.35 -12.29 30.18
C GLY A 196 14.84 -12.27 29.92
N ILE A 197 14.14 -11.36 30.57
CA ILE A 197 12.67 -11.25 30.49
C ILE A 197 12.28 -10.51 29.20
N GLN A 198 11.48 -11.16 28.38
CA GLN A 198 10.87 -10.58 27.18
C GLN A 198 9.40 -10.22 27.46
N LYS A 199 8.93 -9.13 26.83
CA LYS A 199 7.60 -8.55 27.09
C LYS A 199 6.82 -8.27 25.80
N PRO A 200 6.48 -9.32 25.00
CA PRO A 200 5.73 -9.13 23.78
C PRO A 200 4.29 -8.64 24.06
N TYR A 201 3.73 -7.96 23.06
CA TYR A 201 2.31 -7.64 23.02
C TYR A 201 1.50 -8.90 22.77
N VAL A 202 0.40 -9.05 23.50
CA VAL A 202 -0.47 -10.23 23.41
C VAL A 202 -1.93 -9.85 23.33
N LEU A 203 -2.70 -10.68 22.65
CA LEU A 203 -4.15 -10.70 22.67
C LEU A 203 -4.61 -11.84 23.57
N LYS A 204 -5.29 -11.53 24.69
CA LYS A 204 -5.89 -12.52 25.58
C LYS A 204 -7.33 -12.79 25.17
N LEU A 205 -7.65 -14.03 24.81
CA LEU A 205 -8.95 -14.46 24.35
C LEU A 205 -9.86 -14.86 25.51
N SER A 206 -11.16 -14.55 25.41
CA SER A 206 -12.17 -14.95 26.40
C SER A 206 -12.44 -16.46 26.36
N SER A 207 -12.35 -17.07 25.19
CA SER A 207 -12.50 -18.51 24.97
C SER A 207 -11.29 -19.08 24.21
N PRO A 208 -10.91 -20.34 24.47
CA PRO A 208 -9.78 -20.93 23.74
C PRO A 208 -10.14 -21.17 22.28
N ILE A 209 -9.11 -21.09 21.43
CA ILE A 209 -9.22 -21.41 20.02
C ILE A 209 -8.31 -22.57 19.64
N THR A 210 -8.59 -23.18 18.50
CA THR A 210 -7.73 -24.12 17.79
C THR A 210 -7.29 -23.48 16.48
N VAL A 211 -5.98 -23.52 16.17
CA VAL A 211 -5.47 -23.11 14.85
C VAL A 211 -4.91 -24.34 14.17
N VAL A 212 -5.51 -24.73 13.06
CA VAL A 212 -5.22 -25.98 12.36
C VAL A 212 -4.12 -25.73 11.32
N ALA A 213 -3.19 -26.68 11.24
CA ALA A 213 -2.19 -26.72 10.18
C ALA A 213 -2.86 -26.65 8.80
N ASN A 214 -2.29 -25.82 7.90
CA ASN A 214 -2.80 -25.66 6.54
C ASN A 214 -2.07 -26.53 5.49
N GLY A 215 -1.04 -27.29 5.91
CA GLY A 215 -0.23 -28.17 5.05
C GLY A 215 0.70 -27.40 4.08
N GLY A 216 0.79 -26.09 4.18
CA GLY A 216 1.62 -25.25 3.32
C GLY A 216 3.04 -25.02 3.82
N ASP A 217 3.31 -25.34 5.09
CA ASP A 217 4.60 -25.15 5.75
C ASP A 217 4.84 -26.32 6.69
N GLU A 218 6.03 -26.92 6.63
CA GLU A 218 6.43 -28.03 7.49
C GLU A 218 6.50 -27.68 8.98
N PHE A 219 6.57 -26.38 9.30
CA PHE A 219 6.57 -25.87 10.69
C PHE A 219 5.18 -25.60 11.23
N ASN A 220 4.13 -25.69 10.42
CA ASN A 220 2.76 -25.42 10.85
C ASN A 220 2.14 -26.65 11.52
N GLU A 221 2.18 -26.69 12.84
CA GLU A 221 1.47 -27.70 13.63
C GLU A 221 0.09 -27.21 14.06
N THR A 222 -0.86 -28.13 14.27
CA THR A 222 -2.17 -27.81 14.82
C THR A 222 -2.07 -27.49 16.30
N GLU A 223 -2.38 -26.24 16.66
CA GLU A 223 -2.35 -25.75 18.01
C GLU A 223 -3.74 -25.67 18.61
N THR A 224 -3.97 -26.38 19.72
CA THR A 224 -5.26 -26.44 20.41
C THR A 224 -5.23 -25.61 21.70
N ASN A 225 -6.42 -25.26 22.19
CA ASN A 225 -6.62 -24.60 23.48
C ASN A 225 -5.82 -23.28 23.65
N GLN A 226 -5.61 -22.53 22.59
CA GLN A 226 -4.88 -21.28 22.60
C GLN A 226 -5.72 -20.15 23.18
N ARG A 227 -5.27 -19.53 24.30
CA ARG A 227 -5.94 -18.39 24.97
C ARG A 227 -5.13 -17.11 24.94
N THR A 228 -3.86 -17.20 24.63
CA THR A 228 -2.94 -16.06 24.53
C THR A 228 -2.23 -16.15 23.21
N ILE A 229 -2.41 -15.15 22.39
CA ILE A 229 -1.84 -15.04 21.04
C ILE A 229 -0.85 -13.87 21.06
N GLN A 230 0.39 -14.10 20.69
CA GLN A 230 1.36 -13.01 20.51
C GLN A 230 0.97 -12.20 19.27
N MET A 231 1.02 -10.88 19.39
CA MET A 231 0.76 -9.96 18.29
C MET A 231 2.08 -9.57 17.62
N ALA A 232 2.06 -9.42 16.29
CA ALA A 232 3.14 -8.85 15.48
C ALA A 232 2.71 -7.51 14.87
N PRO A 233 2.49 -6.46 15.67
CA PRO A 233 2.03 -5.16 15.21
C PRO A 233 3.18 -4.32 14.65
N SER A 234 2.88 -3.43 13.70
CA SER A 234 3.78 -2.36 13.30
C SER A 234 3.91 -1.29 14.40
N GLU A 235 4.90 -0.42 14.29
CA GLU A 235 5.05 0.73 15.18
C GLU A 235 3.81 1.64 15.15
N GLU A 236 3.20 1.82 14.00
CA GLU A 236 1.98 2.61 13.82
C GLU A 236 0.81 2.03 14.63
N HIS A 237 0.60 0.71 14.57
CA HIS A 237 -0.42 0.03 15.36
C HIS A 237 -0.17 0.20 16.88
N ILE A 238 1.08 0.13 17.30
CA ILE A 238 1.42 0.34 18.71
C ILE A 238 1.16 1.80 19.15
N ASN A 239 1.51 2.76 18.31
CA ASN A 239 1.25 4.18 18.58
C ASN A 239 -0.26 4.47 18.64
N TYR A 240 -1.05 3.88 17.74
CA TYR A 240 -2.51 3.94 17.80
C TYR A 240 -3.05 3.37 19.11
N LEU A 241 -2.64 2.14 19.50
CA LEU A 241 -3.10 1.49 20.73
C LEU A 241 -2.72 2.30 21.98
N LYS A 242 -1.50 2.85 22.04
CA LYS A 242 -1.05 3.75 23.12
C LYS A 242 -1.89 5.03 23.17
N SER A 243 -2.15 5.68 22.03
CA SER A 243 -2.96 6.92 21.98
C SER A 243 -4.40 6.71 22.47
N ARG A 244 -4.93 5.49 22.35
CA ARG A 244 -6.26 5.08 22.83
C ARG A 244 -6.26 4.53 24.25
N ASN A 245 -5.09 4.50 24.90
CA ASN A 245 -4.93 3.90 26.22
C ASN A 245 -5.52 2.48 26.28
N ALA A 246 -5.15 1.66 25.27
CA ALA A 246 -5.82 0.38 24.96
C ALA A 246 -5.40 -0.76 25.89
N TYR A 247 -4.39 -0.59 26.74
CA TYR A 247 -3.94 -1.63 27.67
C TYR A 247 -5.08 -2.08 28.60
N GLY A 248 -5.33 -3.39 28.63
CA GLY A 248 -6.44 -3.98 29.38
C GLY A 248 -7.82 -3.84 28.73
N LYS A 249 -7.93 -3.13 27.60
CA LYS A 249 -9.20 -2.98 26.87
C LYS A 249 -9.37 -4.08 25.83
N ARG A 250 -10.62 -4.27 25.42
CA ARG A 250 -10.94 -5.13 24.29
C ARG A 250 -10.52 -4.46 22.99
N ILE A 251 -9.85 -5.20 22.14
CA ILE A 251 -9.49 -4.79 20.78
C ILE A 251 -9.95 -5.84 19.79
N GLN A 252 -10.18 -5.41 18.57
CA GLN A 252 -10.37 -6.26 17.41
C GLN A 252 -9.12 -6.17 16.53
N ILE A 253 -8.64 -7.30 16.05
CA ILE A 253 -7.52 -7.41 15.11
C ILE A 253 -8.02 -8.12 13.87
N THR A 254 -7.64 -7.61 12.71
CA THR A 254 -7.86 -8.24 11.40
C THR A 254 -6.52 -8.50 10.75
N ASP A 255 -6.23 -9.76 10.40
CA ASP A 255 -5.13 -10.24 9.57
C ASP A 255 -5.20 -11.78 9.47
N SER A 256 -4.08 -12.49 9.69
CA SER A 256 -3.97 -13.95 9.69
C SER A 256 -3.16 -14.45 10.87
N PHE A 257 -3.43 -15.69 11.29
CA PHE A 257 -2.55 -16.40 12.21
C PHE A 257 -1.36 -16.98 11.48
N PHE A 258 -0.21 -17.05 12.16
CA PHE A 258 0.97 -17.78 11.72
C PHE A 258 1.58 -18.56 12.90
N HIS A 259 2.30 -19.62 12.57
CA HIS A 259 2.94 -20.48 13.57
C HIS A 259 4.27 -19.89 14.04
N SER A 260 4.64 -20.19 15.27
CA SER A 260 5.92 -19.82 15.86
C SER A 260 7.09 -20.50 15.11
N HIS A 261 8.08 -19.72 14.65
CA HIS A 261 9.23 -20.24 13.91
C HIS A 261 10.56 -19.50 14.19
N THR A 262 10.57 -18.59 15.19
CA THR A 262 11.80 -17.86 15.57
C THR A 262 11.94 -17.75 17.07
N GLY A 263 13.16 -17.45 17.58
CA GLY A 263 13.43 -17.24 19.00
C GLY A 263 12.73 -16.02 19.64
N HIS A 264 12.05 -15.18 18.86
CA HIS A 264 11.23 -14.05 19.36
C HIS A 264 9.74 -14.37 19.40
N HIS A 265 9.34 -15.60 19.10
CA HIS A 265 7.98 -16.08 19.14
C HIS A 265 7.76 -16.83 20.47
N PHE A 266 6.98 -16.24 21.37
CA PHE A 266 6.79 -16.71 22.75
C PHE A 266 5.46 -17.44 22.96
N THR A 267 4.60 -17.48 21.96
CA THR A 267 3.39 -18.32 21.93
C THR A 267 3.39 -19.19 20.69
N PRO A 268 2.80 -20.40 20.71
CA PRO A 268 2.76 -21.29 19.54
C PRO A 268 2.07 -20.64 18.34
N VAL A 269 1.03 -19.83 18.60
CA VAL A 269 0.27 -19.09 17.59
C VAL A 269 0.55 -17.59 17.76
N LEU A 270 0.84 -16.94 16.65
CA LEU A 270 0.94 -15.49 16.55
C LEU A 270 -0.13 -14.95 15.59
N ILE A 271 -0.40 -13.65 15.69
CA ILE A 271 -1.27 -12.93 14.74
C ILE A 271 -0.54 -11.72 14.15
N SER A 272 -0.48 -11.65 12.82
CA SER A 272 -0.14 -10.42 12.12
C SER A 272 -1.20 -9.36 12.39
N VAL A 273 -0.89 -8.09 12.14
CA VAL A 273 -1.83 -6.98 12.38
C VAL A 273 -1.84 -6.09 11.15
N SER A 274 -2.84 -6.24 10.30
CA SER A 274 -3.12 -5.30 9.20
C SER A 274 -4.07 -4.18 9.65
N GLU A 275 -5.01 -4.52 10.56
CA GLU A 275 -5.92 -3.54 11.14
C GLU A 275 -6.13 -3.83 12.63
N VAL A 276 -6.19 -2.77 13.43
CA VAL A 276 -6.52 -2.85 14.85
C VAL A 276 -7.53 -1.77 15.24
N LYS A 277 -8.54 -2.16 16.03
CA LYS A 277 -9.59 -1.26 16.52
C LYS A 277 -9.81 -1.47 18.02
N VAL A 278 -9.78 -0.38 18.79
CA VAL A 278 -10.19 -0.42 20.21
C VAL A 278 -11.70 -0.44 20.29
N LEU A 279 -12.24 -1.42 21.01
CA LEU A 279 -13.68 -1.58 21.22
C LEU A 279 -14.09 -0.86 22.53
N ASN A 280 -15.25 -0.26 22.50
CA ASN A 280 -15.84 0.41 23.67
C ASN A 280 -16.38 -0.61 24.69
#